data_601857735210bb2102899f4614615eb0
#
_entry.id   601857735210bb2102899f4614615eb0
#
_cell.length_a   1.000
_cell.length_b   1.000
_cell.length_c   1.000
_cell.angle_alpha   90.00
_cell.angle_beta   90.00
_cell.angle_gamma   90.00
#
_symmetry.space_group_name_H-M   'P 1'
#
loop_
_entity.id
_entity.type
_entity.pdbx_description
1 polymer ?
#
loop_
_entity_poly.entity_id
_entity_poly.type
_entity_poly.pdbx_seq_one_letter_code
_entity_poly.pdbx_strand_id
1 'polypeptide(L)'
;MGPINNPWLEILDLEALPAVVKSASAALLHLHRSPRRRIRRAALVLAAAALMSNSLPAQTGPMAPSHTEVAENSSSWIGSSYIPVDSWIYTAALRLYYLGYLPTAYLGMRPWTRASLAYMLELSQDALQSVYAPPEAVEINARLRKELAPELNYDSKAYLRTATVYTRLRQIDGNILNDSFHLGQTIVNDYGRPDEPGFNNLTGFSAEARDGRFSLFVRSEFQEAPSAIGYSASVAAQLAAIDETPDVPQTTIPAGIIPSQTISRVVEATASAHIWGHEVSFGKSDQWLGPAKGASMAWSNNAENIYSFQINRVEPLYIPGLSRIFGLFRYDFMIGNLQGHQFPLDPWIHMEKVSMKVTPDIEIGFMRDVIWGGKGQKCAVPPTPDAIVPTCNVPINLRTFLRSFFSVTAPPPSIKFSPLNPGARFSTFDFTWRTPWDNHLITLYLDSFAHDNVFPISNLGRSGLRPGFYIARLPGLPRVDLRAEGVTTNVHDPESNNGRLLMWESVDVQGYTNNGYILGDWIGREATGGEAWVTWHNRPDQLIQFHYRQAKAADDFVPRGTTQNNLSLDFMLRPKRNLELKASLQGEMWKAPLIATGRQHDVVSTIQLTYFVKQSR
;
A
#
# COMPACT_ATOMS: atom_id res chain seq x y z
N MET A 1 -28.34 -2.75 33.43
CA MET A 1 -27.26 -2.94 32.48
C MET A 1 -26.97 -4.43 32.39
N GLY A 2 -27.51 -5.11 31.39
CA GLY A 2 -27.37 -6.54 31.18
C GLY A 2 -26.18 -6.84 30.28
N PRO A 3 -25.61 -8.05 30.33
CA PRO A 3 -24.43 -8.41 29.54
C PRO A 3 -24.78 -8.49 28.05
N ILE A 4 -23.94 -7.89 27.23
CA ILE A 4 -24.02 -7.93 25.76
C ILE A 4 -23.55 -9.32 25.33
N ASN A 5 -24.48 -10.17 24.87
CA ASN A 5 -24.17 -11.43 24.21
C ASN A 5 -23.55 -11.13 22.83
N ASN A 6 -22.31 -11.49 22.66
CA ASN A 6 -21.62 -11.40 21.37
C ASN A 6 -21.62 -12.80 20.71
N PRO A 7 -22.41 -13.03 19.64
CA PRO A 7 -22.62 -14.35 19.03
C PRO A 7 -21.41 -14.94 18.31
N TRP A 8 -20.28 -14.23 18.24
CA TRP A 8 -19.06 -14.69 17.56
C TRP A 8 -18.09 -15.48 18.45
N LEU A 9 -18.38 -15.60 19.75
CA LEU A 9 -17.54 -16.37 20.69
C LEU A 9 -17.88 -17.87 20.75
N GLU A 10 -19.00 -18.30 20.18
CA GLU A 10 -19.43 -19.70 20.20
C GLU A 10 -18.95 -20.55 19.00
N ILE A 11 -18.29 -19.93 17.98
CA ILE A 11 -17.86 -20.65 16.76
C ILE A 11 -16.39 -21.08 16.80
N LEU A 12 -15.61 -20.60 17.78
CA LEU A 12 -14.21 -21.01 17.94
C LEU A 12 -14.09 -21.96 19.13
N ASP A 13 -13.92 -23.25 18.83
CA ASP A 13 -13.52 -24.24 19.82
C ASP A 13 -12.10 -23.94 20.33
N LEU A 14 -12.06 -23.20 21.45
CA LEU A 14 -10.82 -22.69 22.05
C LEU A 14 -9.97 -23.79 22.71
N GLU A 15 -10.48 -25.03 22.79
CA GLU A 15 -9.74 -26.14 23.41
C GLU A 15 -8.65 -26.70 22.48
N ALA A 16 -8.75 -26.50 21.17
CA ALA A 16 -7.80 -27.03 20.19
C ALA A 16 -6.56 -26.15 19.98
N LEU A 17 -6.47 -24.97 20.62
CA LEU A 17 -5.34 -24.04 20.44
C LEU A 17 -4.16 -24.40 21.37
N PRO A 18 -2.91 -24.41 20.86
CA PRO A 18 -1.72 -24.60 21.70
C PRO A 18 -1.64 -23.59 22.85
N ALA A 19 -1.10 -24.00 23.99
CA ALA A 19 -1.01 -23.20 25.22
C ALA A 19 -0.36 -21.81 25.02
N VAL A 20 0.52 -21.66 24.03
CA VAL A 20 1.20 -20.41 23.65
C VAL A 20 0.22 -19.38 23.07
N VAL A 21 -0.79 -19.81 22.31
CA VAL A 21 -1.81 -18.91 21.73
C VAL A 21 -2.78 -18.44 22.81
N LYS A 22 -3.12 -19.32 23.77
CA LYS A 22 -3.95 -18.96 24.94
C LYS A 22 -3.27 -17.90 25.82
N SER A 23 -1.94 -17.98 26.01
CA SER A 23 -1.19 -16.98 26.79
C SER A 23 -1.05 -15.64 26.07
N ALA A 24 -0.94 -15.63 24.72
CA ALA A 24 -0.90 -14.41 23.93
C ALA A 24 -2.25 -13.68 23.90
N SER A 25 -3.34 -14.42 23.80
CA SER A 25 -4.71 -13.86 23.86
C SER A 25 -5.04 -13.27 25.23
N ALA A 26 -4.62 -13.92 26.32
CA ALA A 26 -4.79 -13.41 27.68
C ALA A 26 -3.95 -12.14 27.95
N ALA A 27 -2.75 -12.04 27.32
CA ALA A 27 -1.90 -10.86 27.44
C ALA A 27 -2.47 -9.65 26.67
N LEU A 28 -3.21 -9.86 25.58
CA LEU A 28 -3.88 -8.81 24.81
C LEU A 28 -5.13 -8.26 25.51
N LEU A 29 -5.86 -9.06 26.25
CA LEU A 29 -7.08 -8.67 26.97
C LEU A 29 -6.82 -7.84 28.25
N HIS A 30 -5.58 -7.84 28.79
CA HIS A 30 -5.20 -7.09 29.99
C HIS A 30 -4.45 -5.78 29.76
N LEU A 31 -4.45 -5.24 28.52
CA LEU A 31 -3.68 -4.05 28.11
C LEU A 31 -4.24 -2.70 28.59
N HIS A 32 -5.06 -2.66 29.63
CA HIS A 32 -5.74 -1.41 30.05
C HIS A 32 -5.11 -0.64 31.23
N ARG A 33 -3.81 -0.76 31.50
CA ARG A 33 -3.16 0.04 32.56
C ARG A 33 -1.72 0.48 32.22
N SER A 34 -1.49 1.80 32.24
CA SER A 34 -0.28 2.66 32.24
C SER A 34 0.75 2.54 31.06
N PRO A 35 1.18 3.69 30.46
CA PRO A 35 2.00 3.71 29.23
C PRO A 35 3.44 3.20 29.40
N ARG A 36 4.10 3.41 30.53
CA ARG A 36 5.50 2.98 30.73
C ARG A 36 5.71 1.46 30.85
N ARG A 37 4.69 0.72 31.25
CA ARG A 37 4.73 -0.76 31.26
C ARG A 37 4.47 -1.38 29.90
N ARG A 38 3.81 -0.66 28.98
CA ARG A 38 3.48 -1.12 27.63
C ARG A 38 4.71 -1.24 26.74
N ILE A 39 5.60 -0.25 26.76
CA ILE A 39 6.84 -0.24 25.96
C ILE A 39 7.77 -1.40 26.36
N ARG A 40 7.93 -1.65 27.66
CA ARG A 40 8.75 -2.77 28.14
C ARG A 40 8.17 -4.14 27.76
N ARG A 41 6.85 -4.29 27.63
CA ARG A 41 6.20 -5.56 27.26
C ARG A 41 6.20 -5.76 25.74
N ALA A 42 6.01 -4.74 24.93
CA ALA A 42 6.16 -4.83 23.47
C ALA A 42 7.61 -5.14 23.07
N ALA A 43 8.59 -4.50 23.71
CA ALA A 43 10.00 -4.83 23.53
C ALA A 43 10.35 -6.24 24.00
N LEU A 44 9.71 -6.75 25.07
CA LEU A 44 9.89 -8.11 25.56
C LEU A 44 9.27 -9.17 24.64
N VAL A 45 8.13 -8.88 24.00
CA VAL A 45 7.50 -9.77 23.01
C VAL A 45 8.33 -9.82 21.72
N LEU A 46 8.85 -8.69 21.27
CA LEU A 46 9.78 -8.62 20.13
C LEU A 46 11.12 -9.31 20.44
N ALA A 47 11.67 -9.11 21.62
CA ALA A 47 12.88 -9.79 22.08
C ALA A 47 12.68 -11.29 22.30
N ALA A 48 11.52 -11.71 22.80
CA ALA A 48 11.17 -13.13 22.95
C ALA A 48 10.96 -13.80 21.57
N ALA A 49 10.33 -13.11 20.61
CA ALA A 49 10.22 -13.60 19.24
C ALA A 49 11.58 -13.75 18.55
N ALA A 50 12.49 -12.80 18.76
CA ALA A 50 13.86 -12.86 18.26
C ALA A 50 14.71 -13.94 18.96
N LEU A 51 14.49 -14.22 20.25
CA LEU A 51 15.18 -15.28 21.00
C LEU A 51 14.63 -16.68 20.65
N MET A 52 13.34 -16.82 20.35
CA MET A 52 12.78 -18.10 19.94
C MET A 52 13.20 -18.52 18.53
N SER A 53 13.56 -17.56 17.65
CA SER A 53 14.10 -17.88 16.32
C SER A 53 15.51 -18.48 16.35
N ASN A 54 16.25 -18.27 17.45
CA ASN A 54 17.64 -18.76 17.61
C ASN A 54 17.76 -20.09 18.39
N SER A 55 16.67 -20.62 18.95
CA SER A 55 16.73 -21.76 19.88
C SER A 55 16.15 -23.07 19.34
N LEU A 56 15.66 -23.11 18.10
CA LEU A 56 15.25 -24.36 17.46
C LEU A 56 16.35 -24.86 16.52
N PRO A 57 16.71 -26.17 16.57
CA PRO A 57 17.65 -26.72 15.61
C PRO A 57 17.05 -26.52 14.21
N ALA A 58 17.80 -25.82 13.37
CA ALA A 58 17.46 -25.61 11.99
C ALA A 58 17.29 -26.97 11.29
N GLN A 59 16.04 -27.40 11.11
CA GLN A 59 15.76 -28.32 10.02
C GLN A 59 16.05 -27.53 8.75
N THR A 60 16.90 -28.06 7.93
CA THR A 60 17.51 -27.49 6.73
C THR A 60 16.47 -27.07 5.71
N GLY A 61 15.87 -25.91 5.92
CA GLY A 61 15.34 -25.10 4.83
C GLY A 61 16.53 -24.57 4.02
N PRO A 62 16.35 -24.12 2.77
CA PRO A 62 17.43 -23.60 1.97
C PRO A 62 18.18 -22.51 2.74
N MET A 63 19.46 -22.71 2.93
CA MET A 63 20.32 -21.77 3.65
C MET A 63 20.27 -20.43 2.91
N ALA A 64 19.81 -19.38 3.58
CA ALA A 64 19.91 -18.05 3.02
C ALA A 64 21.38 -17.73 2.76
N PRO A 65 21.71 -17.07 1.64
CA PRO A 65 23.08 -16.65 1.34
C PRO A 65 23.63 -15.82 2.50
N SER A 66 24.93 -15.92 2.77
CA SER A 66 25.56 -15.14 3.82
C SER A 66 25.37 -13.64 3.52
N HIS A 67 25.20 -12.82 4.57
CA HIS A 67 25.01 -11.37 4.41
C HIS A 67 26.15 -10.71 3.61
N THR A 68 27.33 -11.30 3.61
CA THR A 68 28.51 -10.83 2.87
C THR A 68 28.38 -11.13 1.37
N GLU A 69 27.90 -12.31 0.98
CA GLU A 69 27.71 -12.68 -0.44
C GLU A 69 26.64 -11.82 -1.15
N VAL A 70 25.59 -11.42 -0.41
CA VAL A 70 24.56 -10.54 -0.95
C VAL A 70 25.10 -9.13 -1.24
N ALA A 71 26.07 -8.65 -0.45
CA ALA A 71 26.64 -7.31 -0.60
C ALA A 71 27.78 -7.24 -1.65
N GLU A 72 28.54 -8.30 -1.85
CA GLU A 72 29.73 -8.29 -2.72
C GLU A 72 29.43 -8.43 -4.22
N ASN A 73 28.30 -9.07 -4.59
CA ASN A 73 27.95 -9.34 -6.00
C ASN A 73 27.12 -8.23 -6.67
N SER A 74 26.89 -7.12 -6.01
CA SER A 74 25.98 -6.07 -6.48
C SER A 74 26.57 -5.08 -7.50
N SER A 75 27.87 -5.12 -7.77
CA SER A 75 28.59 -4.07 -8.53
C SER A 75 28.36 -4.07 -10.06
N SER A 76 27.64 -5.06 -10.60
CA SER A 76 27.48 -5.25 -12.05
C SER A 76 26.08 -4.95 -12.58
N TRP A 77 25.19 -4.35 -11.77
CA TRP A 77 23.79 -4.16 -12.18
C TRP A 77 23.65 -3.10 -13.28
N ILE A 78 22.84 -3.45 -14.26
CA ILE A 78 22.40 -2.55 -15.32
C ILE A 78 21.15 -1.80 -14.89
N GLY A 79 20.86 -0.67 -15.53
CA GLY A 79 19.60 0.06 -15.36
C GLY A 79 18.40 -0.84 -15.62
N SER A 80 17.36 -0.66 -14.86
CA SER A 80 16.19 -1.53 -14.94
C SER A 80 14.91 -0.81 -14.52
N SER A 81 13.86 -0.97 -15.32
CA SER A 81 12.54 -0.42 -15.00
C SER A 81 11.95 -1.06 -13.75
N TYR A 82 11.12 -0.29 -13.03
CA TYR A 82 10.26 -0.82 -11.98
C TYR A 82 9.21 -1.76 -12.56
N ILE A 83 8.84 -2.77 -11.78
CA ILE A 83 7.75 -3.69 -12.12
C ILE A 83 6.44 -3.07 -11.62
N PRO A 84 5.46 -2.77 -12.49
CA PRO A 84 4.16 -2.27 -12.05
C PRO A 84 3.52 -3.18 -10.99
N VAL A 85 2.97 -2.63 -9.92
CA VAL A 85 2.47 -3.41 -8.77
C VAL A 85 1.26 -4.28 -9.11
N ASP A 86 0.53 -3.96 -10.18
CA ASP A 86 -0.58 -4.73 -10.73
C ASP A 86 -0.15 -5.83 -11.72
N SER A 87 1.16 -6.03 -11.92
CA SER A 87 1.73 -7.05 -12.82
C SER A 87 1.55 -8.47 -12.26
N TRP A 88 1.32 -9.45 -13.15
CA TRP A 88 1.35 -10.87 -12.82
C TRP A 88 2.66 -11.32 -12.17
N ILE A 89 3.76 -10.62 -12.43
CA ILE A 89 5.08 -10.90 -11.85
C ILE A 89 5.02 -10.82 -10.32
N TYR A 90 4.30 -9.83 -9.76
CA TYR A 90 4.11 -9.75 -8.31
C TYR A 90 3.28 -10.91 -7.76
N THR A 91 2.23 -11.33 -8.46
CA THR A 91 1.44 -12.51 -8.06
C THR A 91 2.34 -13.74 -7.93
N ALA A 92 3.20 -13.98 -8.92
CA ALA A 92 4.13 -15.11 -8.93
C ALA A 92 5.25 -14.96 -7.89
N ALA A 93 5.88 -13.78 -7.81
CA ALA A 93 7.02 -13.53 -6.92
C ALA A 93 6.61 -13.55 -5.43
N LEU A 94 5.46 -12.95 -5.08
CA LEU A 94 4.94 -12.99 -3.72
C LEU A 94 4.54 -14.42 -3.32
N ARG A 95 3.95 -15.20 -4.25
CA ARG A 95 3.68 -16.62 -4.01
C ARG A 95 4.97 -17.38 -3.70
N LEU A 96 6.03 -17.14 -4.47
CA LEU A 96 7.35 -17.75 -4.25
C LEU A 96 7.95 -17.34 -2.89
N TYR A 97 7.81 -16.07 -2.50
CA TYR A 97 8.21 -15.57 -1.18
C TYR A 97 7.50 -16.33 -0.04
N TYR A 98 6.18 -16.42 -0.12
CA TYR A 98 5.38 -17.08 0.92
C TYR A 98 5.59 -18.60 0.98
N LEU A 99 6.06 -19.22 -0.10
CA LEU A 99 6.52 -20.60 -0.11
C LEU A 99 7.93 -20.77 0.47
N GLY A 100 8.63 -19.67 0.79
CA GLY A 100 9.95 -19.67 1.40
C GLY A 100 11.13 -19.58 0.44
N TYR A 101 10.89 -19.39 -0.85
CA TYR A 101 11.91 -19.43 -1.89
C TYR A 101 12.32 -18.05 -2.44
N LEU A 102 11.99 -16.96 -1.75
CA LEU A 102 12.47 -15.61 -2.08
C LEU A 102 12.81 -14.82 -0.79
N PRO A 103 13.73 -15.34 0.05
CA PRO A 103 13.97 -14.82 1.40
C PRO A 103 14.55 -13.41 1.42
N THR A 104 15.13 -12.95 0.32
CA THR A 104 15.76 -11.61 0.19
C THR A 104 14.77 -10.51 -0.23
N ALA A 105 13.51 -10.86 -0.50
CA ALA A 105 12.49 -9.88 -0.88
C ALA A 105 12.06 -9.02 0.32
N TYR A 106 11.88 -7.72 0.07
CA TYR A 106 11.34 -6.75 1.03
C TYR A 106 9.88 -6.48 0.67
N LEU A 107 8.95 -6.93 1.51
CA LEU A 107 7.52 -6.77 1.28
C LEU A 107 7.05 -5.34 1.54
N GLY A 108 7.69 -4.67 2.50
CA GLY A 108 7.38 -3.30 2.88
C GLY A 108 7.86 -2.24 1.88
N MET A 109 8.60 -2.62 0.82
CA MET A 109 9.18 -1.68 -0.16
C MET A 109 8.98 -2.19 -1.59
N ARG A 110 7.89 -1.82 -2.20
CA ARG A 110 7.55 -2.06 -3.62
C ARG A 110 7.27 -0.73 -4.31
N PRO A 111 7.55 -0.56 -5.61
CA PRO A 111 7.92 -1.59 -6.58
C PRO A 111 9.39 -2.03 -6.48
N TRP A 112 9.65 -3.25 -6.94
CA TRP A 112 10.98 -3.76 -7.20
C TRP A 112 11.37 -3.47 -8.64
N THR A 113 12.67 -3.27 -8.91
CA THR A 113 13.15 -3.26 -10.29
C THR A 113 13.22 -4.70 -10.84
N ARG A 114 13.15 -4.84 -12.16
CA ARG A 114 13.29 -6.16 -12.82
C ARG A 114 14.65 -6.79 -12.49
N ALA A 115 15.73 -5.99 -12.44
CA ALA A 115 17.06 -6.46 -12.05
C ALA A 115 17.11 -6.91 -10.59
N SER A 116 16.47 -6.17 -9.65
CA SER A 116 16.40 -6.60 -8.25
C SER A 116 15.72 -7.96 -8.10
N LEU A 117 14.59 -8.17 -8.80
CA LEU A 117 13.90 -9.45 -8.73
C LEU A 117 14.71 -10.58 -9.41
N ALA A 118 15.38 -10.30 -10.52
CA ALA A 118 16.27 -11.26 -11.18
C ALA A 118 17.38 -11.73 -10.22
N TYR A 119 18.02 -10.79 -9.52
CA TYR A 119 19.05 -11.09 -8.52
C TYR A 119 18.49 -11.91 -7.34
N MET A 120 17.29 -11.58 -6.82
CA MET A 120 16.64 -12.38 -5.78
C MET A 120 16.41 -13.84 -6.24
N LEU A 121 16.05 -14.05 -7.52
CA LEU A 121 15.88 -15.39 -8.09
C LEU A 121 17.21 -16.15 -8.27
N GLU A 122 18.30 -15.45 -8.56
CA GLU A 122 19.64 -16.05 -8.59
C GLU A 122 20.06 -16.57 -7.22
N LEU A 123 19.91 -15.75 -6.19
CA LEU A 123 20.20 -16.14 -4.80
C LEU A 123 19.34 -17.30 -4.28
N SER A 124 18.20 -17.55 -4.91
CA SER A 124 17.28 -18.62 -4.52
C SER A 124 17.48 -19.91 -5.33
N GLN A 125 18.40 -19.93 -6.28
CA GLN A 125 18.52 -21.01 -7.27
C GLN A 125 18.90 -22.35 -6.62
N ASP A 126 19.87 -22.38 -5.74
CA ASP A 126 20.33 -23.63 -5.10
C ASP A 126 19.20 -24.29 -4.29
N ALA A 127 18.43 -23.47 -3.58
CA ALA A 127 17.29 -23.93 -2.82
C ALA A 127 16.20 -24.53 -3.73
N LEU A 128 15.99 -23.94 -4.90
CA LEU A 128 14.97 -24.36 -5.88
C LEU A 128 15.41 -25.56 -6.73
N GLN A 129 16.71 -25.85 -6.79
CA GLN A 129 17.27 -27.06 -7.41
C GLN A 129 17.29 -28.27 -6.46
N SER A 130 17.04 -28.05 -5.17
CA SER A 130 16.93 -29.12 -4.19
C SER A 130 15.80 -30.08 -4.54
N VAL A 131 16.03 -31.39 -4.30
CA VAL A 131 15.01 -32.44 -4.45
C VAL A 131 13.78 -32.25 -3.55
N TYR A 132 13.91 -31.40 -2.53
CA TYR A 132 12.83 -31.05 -1.59
C TYR A 132 12.01 -29.84 -2.06
N ALA A 133 12.41 -29.14 -3.13
CA ALA A 133 11.69 -28.00 -3.62
C ALA A 133 10.33 -28.45 -4.22
N PRO A 134 9.21 -27.83 -3.78
CA PRO A 134 7.91 -28.22 -4.30
C PRO A 134 7.80 -27.88 -5.79
N PRO A 135 7.15 -28.72 -6.59
CA PRO A 135 7.00 -28.50 -8.04
C PRO A 135 6.43 -27.14 -8.41
N GLU A 136 5.52 -26.61 -7.57
CA GLU A 136 4.94 -25.28 -7.74
C GLU A 136 6.02 -24.18 -7.68
N ALA A 137 6.92 -24.22 -6.69
CA ALA A 137 7.98 -23.21 -6.54
C ALA A 137 8.97 -23.29 -7.72
N VAL A 138 9.31 -24.48 -8.16
CA VAL A 138 10.19 -24.70 -9.34
C VAL A 138 9.53 -24.14 -10.61
N GLU A 139 8.23 -24.38 -10.81
CA GLU A 139 7.48 -23.85 -11.96
C GLU A 139 7.39 -22.32 -11.93
N ILE A 140 7.12 -21.71 -10.76
CA ILE A 140 7.10 -20.26 -10.59
C ILE A 140 8.46 -19.66 -10.95
N ASN A 141 9.55 -20.19 -10.38
CA ASN A 141 10.90 -19.74 -10.68
C ASN A 141 11.23 -19.83 -12.17
N ALA A 142 10.92 -20.95 -12.80
CA ALA A 142 11.18 -21.13 -14.23
C ALA A 142 10.44 -20.10 -15.11
N ARG A 143 9.21 -19.74 -14.73
CA ARG A 143 8.44 -18.71 -15.44
C ARG A 143 8.99 -17.31 -15.22
N LEU A 144 9.31 -16.94 -13.97
CA LEU A 144 9.90 -15.65 -13.64
C LEU A 144 11.27 -15.49 -14.29
N ARG A 145 12.15 -16.51 -14.23
CA ARG A 145 13.46 -16.48 -14.91
C ARG A 145 13.35 -16.30 -16.41
N LYS A 146 12.35 -16.91 -17.03
CA LYS A 146 12.10 -16.74 -18.46
C LYS A 146 11.59 -15.35 -18.82
N GLU A 147 10.83 -14.71 -17.93
CA GLU A 147 10.37 -13.33 -18.09
C GLU A 147 11.50 -12.31 -17.89
N LEU A 148 12.39 -12.59 -16.93
CA LEU A 148 13.53 -11.74 -16.55
C LEU A 148 14.84 -12.18 -17.23
N ALA A 149 14.77 -12.94 -18.33
CA ALA A 149 15.97 -13.43 -19.01
C ALA A 149 16.95 -12.32 -19.45
N PRO A 150 16.51 -11.12 -19.90
CA PRO A 150 17.43 -10.05 -20.24
C PRO A 150 18.24 -9.55 -19.02
N GLU A 151 17.61 -9.48 -17.85
CA GLU A 151 18.25 -9.06 -16.61
C GLU A 151 19.19 -10.16 -16.08
N LEU A 152 18.77 -11.42 -16.10
CA LEU A 152 19.55 -12.58 -15.67
C LEU A 152 20.78 -12.86 -16.55
N ASN A 153 20.72 -12.52 -17.84
CA ASN A 153 21.84 -12.69 -18.74
C ASN A 153 22.75 -11.45 -18.79
N TYR A 154 22.48 -10.44 -17.94
CA TYR A 154 23.20 -9.15 -17.94
C TYR A 154 23.33 -8.54 -19.34
N ASP A 155 22.25 -8.66 -20.14
CA ASP A 155 22.23 -8.14 -21.51
C ASP A 155 22.29 -6.62 -21.47
N SER A 156 23.46 -6.07 -21.76
CA SER A 156 23.73 -4.63 -21.75
C SER A 156 23.34 -3.92 -23.04
N LYS A 157 22.78 -4.65 -24.03
CA LYS A 157 22.37 -4.04 -25.30
C LYS A 157 21.26 -3.04 -25.06
N ALA A 158 21.44 -1.88 -25.70
CA ALA A 158 20.39 -0.86 -25.73
C ALA A 158 19.16 -1.38 -26.46
N TYR A 159 17.98 -1.07 -25.92
CA TYR A 159 16.71 -1.37 -26.59
C TYR A 159 15.67 -0.30 -26.30
N LEU A 160 14.73 -0.16 -27.23
CA LEU A 160 13.47 0.56 -27.08
C LEU A 160 12.36 -0.36 -27.59
N ARG A 161 11.34 -0.61 -26.80
CA ARG A 161 10.25 -1.51 -27.18
C ARG A 161 8.91 -1.11 -26.57
N THR A 162 7.83 -1.42 -27.27
CA THR A 162 6.51 -1.50 -26.65
C THR A 162 6.47 -2.77 -25.79
N ALA A 163 6.15 -2.62 -24.52
CA ALA A 163 6.11 -3.74 -23.58
C ALA A 163 4.72 -4.40 -23.57
N THR A 164 3.65 -3.60 -23.43
CA THR A 164 2.26 -4.08 -23.39
C THR A 164 1.32 -3.17 -24.16
N VAL A 165 0.23 -3.77 -24.66
CA VAL A 165 -0.97 -3.05 -25.11
C VAL A 165 -2.15 -3.76 -24.45
N TYR A 166 -3.10 -3.00 -23.89
CA TYR A 166 -4.23 -3.57 -23.17
C TYR A 166 -5.51 -2.76 -23.37
N THR A 167 -6.64 -3.45 -23.22
CA THR A 167 -7.95 -2.82 -23.13
C THR A 167 -8.71 -3.37 -21.94
N ARG A 168 -9.45 -2.51 -21.24
CA ARG A 168 -10.32 -2.84 -20.11
C ARG A 168 -11.72 -2.35 -20.40
N LEU A 169 -12.67 -3.22 -20.22
CA LEU A 169 -14.10 -2.93 -20.30
C LEU A 169 -14.67 -3.13 -18.90
N ARG A 170 -15.42 -2.15 -18.40
CA ARG A 170 -16.05 -2.18 -17.08
C ARG A 170 -17.49 -1.72 -17.19
N GLN A 171 -18.41 -2.58 -16.78
CA GLN A 171 -19.81 -2.25 -16.60
C GLN A 171 -20.11 -2.09 -15.12
N ILE A 172 -20.75 -1.00 -14.76
CA ILE A 172 -21.18 -0.68 -13.39
C ILE A 172 -22.68 -0.50 -13.40
N ASP A 173 -23.39 -1.40 -12.72
CA ASP A 173 -24.84 -1.35 -12.57
C ASP A 173 -25.17 -0.99 -11.12
N GLY A 174 -25.92 0.10 -10.92
CA GLY A 174 -26.20 0.69 -9.61
C GLY A 174 -25.32 1.87 -9.26
N ASN A 175 -25.53 2.45 -8.08
CA ASN A 175 -24.76 3.57 -7.57
C ASN A 175 -23.54 3.06 -6.79
N ILE A 176 -22.39 3.65 -7.03
CA ILE A 176 -21.13 3.36 -6.34
C ILE A 176 -20.78 4.44 -5.32
N LEU A 177 -19.98 4.09 -4.33
CA LEU A 177 -19.25 5.05 -3.49
C LEU A 177 -17.91 5.37 -4.14
N ASN A 178 -17.57 6.65 -4.21
CA ASN A 178 -16.35 7.12 -4.86
C ASN A 178 -15.67 8.26 -4.07
N ASP A 179 -15.70 8.17 -2.73
CA ASP A 179 -15.13 9.18 -1.84
C ASP A 179 -14.33 8.51 -0.72
N SER A 180 -13.08 8.19 -1.02
CA SER A 180 -12.18 7.53 -0.07
C SER A 180 -11.87 8.40 1.16
N PHE A 181 -12.09 9.72 1.09
CA PHE A 181 -11.75 10.65 2.16
C PHE A 181 -12.84 10.76 3.24
N HIS A 182 -14.11 10.47 2.89
CA HIS A 182 -15.26 10.58 3.81
C HIS A 182 -16.12 9.33 3.89
N LEU A 183 -16.69 8.89 2.74
CA LEU A 183 -17.81 7.96 2.72
C LEU A 183 -17.45 6.52 2.44
N GLY A 184 -16.29 6.30 1.81
CA GLY A 184 -15.83 5.01 1.33
C GLY A 184 -15.74 4.92 -0.19
N GLN A 185 -15.29 3.78 -0.69
CA GLN A 185 -14.94 3.59 -2.09
C GLN A 185 -15.31 2.18 -2.56
N THR A 186 -16.09 2.08 -3.64
CA THR A 186 -16.48 0.79 -4.24
C THR A 186 -15.31 0.16 -5.01
N ILE A 187 -14.62 0.94 -5.84
CA ILE A 187 -13.44 0.51 -6.61
C ILE A 187 -12.19 1.04 -5.93
N VAL A 188 -11.39 0.15 -5.35
CA VAL A 188 -10.19 0.50 -4.58
C VAL A 188 -8.91 0.12 -5.32
N ASN A 189 -7.80 0.80 -4.99
CA ASN A 189 -6.47 0.52 -5.52
C ASN A 189 -6.43 0.50 -7.07
N ASP A 190 -7.10 1.43 -7.70
CA ASP A 190 -7.19 1.53 -9.16
C ASP A 190 -6.72 2.91 -9.69
N TYR A 191 -5.70 3.49 -9.05
CA TYR A 191 -5.04 4.75 -9.47
C TYR A 191 -5.98 5.96 -9.54
N GLY A 192 -7.03 6.01 -8.72
CA GLY A 192 -8.00 7.10 -8.77
C GLY A 192 -8.61 7.31 -10.16
N ARG A 193 -8.86 6.23 -10.90
CA ARG A 193 -9.51 6.32 -12.22
C ARG A 193 -10.95 6.81 -12.07
N PRO A 194 -11.40 7.71 -12.93
CA PRO A 194 -12.78 8.17 -12.94
C PRO A 194 -13.70 7.08 -13.55
N ASP A 195 -14.18 6.21 -12.69
CA ASP A 195 -15.19 5.20 -13.06
C ASP A 195 -16.57 5.66 -12.58
N GLU A 196 -17.57 5.61 -13.46
CA GLU A 196 -18.93 6.07 -13.18
C GLU A 196 -19.98 4.99 -13.52
N PRO A 197 -21.17 5.01 -12.94
CA PRO A 197 -22.23 4.08 -13.28
C PRO A 197 -22.50 4.02 -14.78
N GLY A 198 -22.56 2.81 -15.35
CA GLY A 198 -22.67 2.56 -16.77
C GLY A 198 -21.44 1.88 -17.36
N PHE A 199 -21.25 2.04 -18.65
CA PHE A 199 -20.14 1.43 -19.39
C PHE A 199 -18.93 2.35 -19.43
N ASN A 200 -17.83 1.86 -18.86
CA ASN A 200 -16.52 2.50 -18.86
C ASN A 200 -15.57 1.69 -19.73
N ASN A 201 -14.72 2.35 -20.50
CA ASN A 201 -13.67 1.69 -21.25
C ASN A 201 -12.33 2.39 -21.05
N LEU A 202 -11.26 1.61 -21.20
CA LEU A 202 -9.92 2.07 -21.08
C LEU A 202 -9.04 1.28 -22.04
N THR A 203 -8.22 2.00 -22.81
CA THR A 203 -7.17 1.40 -23.65
C THR A 203 -5.84 1.99 -23.25
N GLY A 204 -4.83 1.14 -23.06
CA GLY A 204 -3.52 1.59 -22.62
C GLY A 204 -2.38 0.84 -23.31
N PHE A 205 -1.21 1.42 -23.20
CA PHE A 205 0.03 0.80 -23.61
C PHE A 205 1.16 1.11 -22.64
N SER A 206 2.19 0.28 -22.62
CA SER A 206 3.45 0.60 -21.99
C SER A 206 4.61 0.40 -22.96
N ALA A 207 5.64 1.22 -22.78
CA ALA A 207 6.90 1.15 -23.51
C ALA A 207 8.06 1.26 -22.52
N GLU A 208 9.16 0.60 -22.85
CA GLU A 208 10.38 0.68 -22.06
C GLU A 208 11.61 0.80 -22.95
N ALA A 209 12.61 1.52 -22.44
CA ALA A 209 13.92 1.61 -23.06
C ALA A 209 15.00 1.39 -22.00
N ARG A 210 16.15 0.89 -22.44
CA ARG A 210 17.34 0.75 -21.60
C ARG A 210 18.58 0.99 -22.43
N ASP A 211 19.55 1.68 -21.81
CA ASP A 211 20.91 1.80 -22.35
C ASP A 211 21.90 1.87 -21.19
N GLY A 212 22.73 0.83 -21.04
CA GLY A 212 23.66 0.70 -19.95
C GLY A 212 22.98 0.81 -18.58
N ARG A 213 23.26 1.87 -17.84
CA ARG A 213 22.71 2.15 -16.50
C ARG A 213 21.41 2.94 -16.53
N PHE A 214 20.97 3.39 -17.68
CA PHE A 214 19.76 4.18 -17.81
C PHE A 214 18.57 3.32 -18.21
N SER A 215 17.40 3.64 -17.68
CA SER A 215 16.13 3.07 -18.10
C SER A 215 15.03 4.12 -18.20
N LEU A 216 14.10 3.86 -19.10
CA LEU A 216 12.90 4.65 -19.30
C LEU A 216 11.72 3.71 -19.33
N PHE A 217 10.67 4.02 -18.60
CA PHE A 217 9.40 3.30 -18.65
C PHE A 217 8.25 4.31 -18.76
N VAL A 218 7.29 4.03 -19.63
CA VAL A 218 6.08 4.84 -19.80
C VAL A 218 4.87 3.91 -19.89
N ARG A 219 3.81 4.23 -19.16
CA ARG A 219 2.48 3.61 -19.24
C ARG A 219 1.44 4.72 -19.37
N SER A 220 0.72 4.71 -20.47
CA SER A 220 -0.31 5.70 -20.77
C SER A 220 -1.64 5.02 -21.08
N GLU A 221 -2.72 5.70 -20.73
CA GLU A 221 -4.09 5.23 -20.88
C GLU A 221 -4.97 6.30 -21.51
N PHE A 222 -5.89 5.85 -22.32
CA PHE A 222 -7.02 6.61 -22.81
C PHE A 222 -8.27 5.99 -22.21
N GLN A 223 -9.06 6.78 -21.47
CA GLN A 223 -10.22 6.32 -20.73
C GLN A 223 -11.46 7.12 -21.12
N GLU A 224 -12.59 6.43 -21.21
CA GLU A 224 -13.92 7.00 -21.35
C GLU A 224 -14.80 6.54 -20.19
N ALA A 225 -15.47 7.50 -19.52
CA ALA A 225 -16.43 7.25 -18.46
C ALA A 225 -17.75 8.00 -18.76
N PRO A 226 -18.92 7.41 -18.46
CA PRO A 226 -20.20 8.06 -18.67
C PRO A 226 -20.42 9.26 -17.72
N SER A 227 -21.48 10.04 -17.96
CA SER A 227 -21.89 11.07 -17.03
C SER A 227 -22.55 10.47 -15.79
N ALA A 228 -22.43 11.15 -14.66
CA ALA A 228 -23.03 10.73 -13.39
C ALA A 228 -23.61 11.92 -12.60
N ILE A 229 -24.24 11.63 -11.48
CA ILE A 229 -24.76 12.64 -10.56
C ILE A 229 -23.81 12.68 -9.36
N GLY A 230 -23.15 13.82 -9.18
CA GLY A 230 -22.35 14.09 -8.00
C GLY A 230 -23.19 14.50 -6.78
N TYR A 231 -22.54 15.04 -5.76
CA TYR A 231 -23.23 15.43 -4.54
C TYR A 231 -24.26 16.54 -4.76
N SER A 232 -25.32 16.50 -3.95
CA SER A 232 -26.19 17.68 -3.81
C SER A 232 -25.43 18.81 -3.10
N ALA A 233 -25.84 20.07 -3.32
CA ALA A 233 -25.22 21.22 -2.66
C ALA A 233 -25.23 21.09 -1.11
N SER A 234 -26.28 20.50 -0.55
CA SER A 234 -26.40 20.28 0.90
C SER A 234 -25.38 19.24 1.40
N VAL A 235 -25.17 18.16 0.66
CA VAL A 235 -24.16 17.14 1.02
C VAL A 235 -22.74 17.73 0.89
N ALA A 236 -22.46 18.44 -0.20
CA ALA A 236 -21.19 19.12 -0.41
C ALA A 236 -20.84 20.08 0.73
N ALA A 237 -21.82 20.88 1.18
CA ALA A 237 -21.65 21.79 2.31
C ALA A 237 -21.37 21.05 3.63
N GLN A 238 -22.03 19.92 3.89
CA GLN A 238 -21.77 19.12 5.10
C GLN A 238 -20.37 18.50 5.09
N LEU A 239 -19.90 17.99 3.95
CA LEU A 239 -18.54 17.46 3.82
C LEU A 239 -17.48 18.56 3.94
N ALA A 240 -17.74 19.74 3.35
CA ALA A 240 -16.88 20.91 3.51
C ALA A 240 -16.74 21.33 4.98
N ALA A 241 -17.84 21.29 5.75
CA ALA A 241 -17.82 21.58 7.18
C ALA A 241 -17.04 20.55 8.00
N ILE A 242 -17.09 19.26 7.62
CA ILE A 242 -16.25 18.22 8.24
C ILE A 242 -14.75 18.50 8.03
N ASP A 243 -14.38 18.99 6.85
CA ASP A 243 -13.00 19.27 6.47
C ASP A 243 -12.53 20.68 6.85
N GLU A 244 -13.40 21.51 7.42
CA GLU A 244 -13.10 22.92 7.70
C GLU A 244 -12.67 23.69 6.44
N THR A 245 -13.19 23.30 5.27
CA THR A 245 -12.99 24.02 4.01
C THR A 245 -14.11 25.04 3.80
N PRO A 246 -13.84 26.17 3.17
CA PRO A 246 -14.91 27.08 2.78
C PRO A 246 -15.81 26.52 1.73
N ASP A 247 -16.55 26.38 1.14
CA ASP A 247 -17.51 26.07 0.06
C ASP A 247 -17.27 24.80 -0.76
N VAL A 248 -16.09 24.20 -0.76
CA VAL A 248 -15.77 23.03 -1.61
C VAL A 248 -15.18 21.90 -0.78
N PRO A 249 -15.86 20.74 -0.67
CA PRO A 249 -15.32 19.61 0.05
C PRO A 249 -14.14 18.99 -0.72
N GLN A 250 -13.21 18.41 0.01
CA GLN A 250 -12.22 17.52 -0.55
C GLN A 250 -12.91 16.20 -0.91
N THR A 251 -13.18 15.97 -2.18
CA THR A 251 -13.85 14.76 -2.66
C THR A 251 -13.50 14.47 -4.11
N THR A 252 -13.59 13.23 -4.52
CA THR A 252 -13.50 12.80 -5.91
C THR A 252 -14.83 13.03 -6.66
N ILE A 253 -15.93 13.23 -5.94
CA ILE A 253 -17.26 13.48 -6.52
C ILE A 253 -17.58 14.96 -6.36
N PRO A 254 -17.61 15.75 -7.45
CA PRO A 254 -18.00 17.16 -7.41
C PRO A 254 -19.49 17.32 -7.08
N ALA A 255 -19.88 18.51 -6.65
CA ALA A 255 -21.29 18.84 -6.51
C ALA A 255 -21.96 18.99 -7.90
N GLY A 256 -23.21 18.53 -8.02
CA GLY A 256 -23.99 18.63 -9.26
C GLY A 256 -23.73 17.49 -10.26
N ILE A 257 -23.87 17.80 -11.53
CA ILE A 257 -23.73 16.81 -12.60
C ILE A 257 -22.24 16.65 -12.95
N ILE A 258 -21.77 15.41 -12.95
CA ILE A 258 -20.46 15.01 -13.47
C ILE A 258 -20.65 14.75 -14.97
N PRO A 259 -20.01 15.52 -15.86
CA PRO A 259 -20.11 15.28 -17.30
C PRO A 259 -19.41 13.97 -17.67
N SER A 260 -19.78 13.39 -18.82
CA SER A 260 -19.02 12.30 -19.39
C SER A 260 -17.56 12.72 -19.62
N GLN A 261 -16.63 11.82 -19.36
CA GLN A 261 -15.20 12.12 -19.39
C GLN A 261 -14.51 11.30 -20.48
N THR A 262 -13.64 11.97 -21.22
CA THR A 262 -12.68 11.35 -22.16
C THR A 262 -11.30 11.88 -21.79
N ILE A 263 -10.47 11.03 -21.19
CA ILE A 263 -9.23 11.45 -20.54
C ILE A 263 -8.05 10.65 -21.06
N SER A 264 -6.98 11.35 -21.41
CA SER A 264 -5.66 10.75 -21.63
C SER A 264 -4.82 10.93 -20.37
N ARG A 265 -4.27 9.82 -19.82
CA ARG A 265 -3.51 9.81 -18.58
C ARG A 265 -2.15 9.16 -18.77
N VAL A 266 -1.15 9.71 -18.13
CA VAL A 266 0.13 9.06 -17.89
C VAL A 266 0.07 8.45 -16.49
N VAL A 267 -0.06 7.14 -16.41
CA VAL A 267 -0.15 6.40 -15.14
C VAL A 267 1.23 6.26 -14.51
N GLU A 268 2.21 5.89 -15.34
CA GLU A 268 3.61 5.77 -14.97
C GLU A 268 4.48 6.38 -16.08
N ALA A 269 5.49 7.12 -15.70
CA ALA A 269 6.52 7.64 -16.62
C ALA A 269 7.78 7.89 -15.81
N THR A 270 8.74 6.99 -15.90
CA THR A 270 9.95 7.02 -15.09
C THR A 270 11.18 7.01 -15.95
N ALA A 271 12.04 8.01 -15.79
CA ALA A 271 13.41 8.02 -16.27
C ALA A 271 14.32 7.73 -15.08
N SER A 272 15.17 6.71 -15.16
CA SER A 272 16.01 6.32 -14.04
C SER A 272 17.42 5.95 -14.44
N ALA A 273 18.32 5.98 -13.44
CA ALA A 273 19.69 5.57 -13.57
C ALA A 273 20.12 4.72 -12.37
N HIS A 274 20.74 3.58 -12.63
CA HIS A 274 21.34 2.74 -11.61
C HIS A 274 22.73 3.23 -11.22
N ILE A 275 22.89 3.74 -9.98
CA ILE A 275 24.15 4.36 -9.49
C ILE A 275 24.45 3.85 -8.09
N TRP A 276 25.56 3.13 -7.92
CA TRP A 276 26.03 2.63 -6.60
C TRP A 276 24.96 1.89 -5.79
N GLY A 277 24.23 0.99 -6.45
CA GLY A 277 23.18 0.20 -5.83
C GLY A 277 21.89 0.95 -5.53
N HIS A 278 21.73 2.16 -6.09
CA HIS A 278 20.51 2.94 -6.05
C HIS A 278 19.89 3.06 -7.44
N GLU A 279 18.59 3.05 -7.49
CA GLU A 279 17.83 3.53 -8.62
C GLU A 279 17.45 4.98 -8.35
N VAL A 280 18.13 5.91 -9.03
CA VAL A 280 17.81 7.34 -8.98
C VAL A 280 16.85 7.63 -10.11
N SER A 281 15.65 8.09 -9.80
CA SER A 281 14.59 8.25 -10.78
C SER A 281 13.88 9.59 -10.68
N PHE A 282 13.31 9.99 -11.82
CA PHE A 282 12.42 11.14 -11.93
C PHE A 282 11.19 10.75 -12.75
N GLY A 283 10.01 11.17 -12.28
CA GLY A 283 8.74 10.94 -12.97
C GLY A 283 7.66 10.36 -12.07
N LYS A 284 6.76 9.57 -12.65
CA LYS A 284 5.66 8.87 -11.97
C LYS A 284 5.95 7.38 -11.89
N SER A 285 6.02 6.82 -10.69
CA SER A 285 6.14 5.38 -10.46
C SER A 285 5.15 4.91 -9.43
N ASP A 286 4.77 3.66 -9.51
CA ASP A 286 3.98 3.00 -8.47
C ASP A 286 4.70 3.07 -7.12
N GLN A 287 3.90 3.12 -6.05
CA GLN A 287 4.38 2.99 -4.68
C GLN A 287 3.45 2.05 -3.92
N TRP A 288 4.05 1.11 -3.17
CA TRP A 288 3.33 0.25 -2.25
C TRP A 288 4.22 -0.04 -1.06
N LEU A 289 4.04 0.74 0.00
CA LEU A 289 5.02 0.87 1.09
C LEU A 289 4.52 0.24 2.39
N GLY A 290 4.16 -1.03 2.31
CA GLY A 290 3.69 -1.86 3.41
C GLY A 290 3.54 -3.32 2.98
N PRO A 291 3.45 -4.29 3.92
CA PRO A 291 3.41 -5.72 3.64
C PRO A 291 2.04 -6.24 3.21
N ALA A 292 0.97 -5.51 3.51
CA ALA A 292 -0.40 -5.95 3.29
C ALA A 292 -0.75 -6.05 1.78
N LYS A 293 -1.82 -6.80 1.47
CA LYS A 293 -2.32 -7.00 0.11
C LYS A 293 -3.48 -6.05 -0.21
N GLY A 294 -4.37 -5.84 0.75
CA GLY A 294 -5.58 -5.06 0.52
C GLY A 294 -5.31 -3.57 0.34
N ALA A 295 -4.33 -3.04 1.04
CA ALA A 295 -3.71 -1.73 0.84
C ALA A 295 -2.45 -1.61 1.70
N SER A 296 -1.62 -0.60 1.48
CA SER A 296 -0.65 -0.13 2.44
C SER A 296 -1.22 1.07 3.20
N MET A 297 -0.98 1.13 4.50
CA MET A 297 -1.49 2.24 5.33
C MET A 297 -0.95 3.60 4.85
N ALA A 298 0.30 3.63 4.40
CA ALA A 298 0.92 4.87 3.95
C ALA A 298 0.77 5.11 2.45
N TRP A 299 1.21 4.21 1.60
CA TRP A 299 1.20 4.43 0.16
C TRP A 299 0.82 3.16 -0.59
N SER A 300 -0.25 3.26 -1.36
CA SER A 300 -0.76 2.24 -2.27
C SER A 300 -1.02 2.86 -3.65
N ASN A 301 -1.57 2.10 -4.58
CA ASN A 301 -2.08 2.62 -5.85
C ASN A 301 -3.57 3.02 -5.79
N ASN A 302 -4.08 3.39 -4.60
CA ASN A 302 -5.44 3.89 -4.45
C ASN A 302 -5.62 5.27 -5.12
N ALA A 303 -4.67 6.19 -4.90
CA ALA A 303 -4.58 7.44 -5.62
C ALA A 303 -3.75 7.32 -6.90
N GLU A 304 -3.83 8.32 -7.77
CA GLU A 304 -2.93 8.47 -8.90
C GLU A 304 -1.49 8.68 -8.44
N ASN A 305 -0.52 8.07 -9.16
CA ASN A 305 0.91 8.30 -8.93
C ASN A 305 1.28 9.77 -9.11
N ILE A 306 2.21 10.27 -8.30
CA ILE A 306 2.68 11.67 -8.35
C ILE A 306 3.97 11.81 -9.16
N TYR A 307 4.22 13.00 -9.71
CA TYR A 307 5.54 13.34 -10.22
C TYR A 307 6.50 13.57 -9.07
N SER A 308 7.60 12.81 -9.07
CA SER A 308 8.57 12.80 -7.97
C SER A 308 10.00 12.63 -8.47
N PHE A 309 10.94 13.08 -7.65
CA PHE A 309 12.32 12.64 -7.66
C PHE A 309 12.50 11.60 -6.56
N GLN A 310 13.15 10.48 -6.86
CA GLN A 310 13.29 9.34 -5.94
C GLN A 310 14.73 8.81 -5.95
N ILE A 311 15.23 8.44 -4.78
CA ILE A 311 16.48 7.71 -4.57
C ILE A 311 16.14 6.45 -3.79
N ASN A 312 16.05 5.33 -4.49
CA ASN A 312 15.69 4.03 -3.91
C ASN A 312 16.93 3.13 -3.85
N ARG A 313 17.32 2.73 -2.64
CA ARG A 313 18.37 1.72 -2.45
C ARG A 313 17.82 0.35 -2.83
N VAL A 314 17.98 -0.04 -4.10
CA VAL A 314 17.44 -1.30 -4.63
C VAL A 314 18.30 -2.52 -4.31
N GLU A 315 19.58 -2.32 -4.08
CA GLU A 315 20.50 -3.34 -3.57
C GLU A 315 20.56 -3.28 -2.04
N PRO A 316 20.35 -4.41 -1.34
CA PRO A 316 20.46 -4.43 0.12
C PRO A 316 21.83 -3.95 0.59
N LEU A 317 21.86 -3.13 1.64
CA LEU A 317 23.06 -2.52 2.20
C LEU A 317 23.47 -3.23 3.48
N TYR A 318 24.73 -3.67 3.54
CA TYR A 318 25.37 -4.12 4.77
C TYR A 318 26.10 -2.96 5.45
N ILE A 319 25.71 -2.62 6.68
CA ILE A 319 26.34 -1.59 7.50
C ILE A 319 27.10 -2.28 8.63
N PRO A 320 28.46 -2.25 8.66
CA PRO A 320 29.24 -2.89 9.70
C PRO A 320 28.79 -2.48 11.10
N GLY A 321 28.61 -3.45 12.00
CA GLY A 321 28.07 -3.24 13.34
C GLY A 321 26.54 -3.29 13.38
N LEU A 322 25.84 -2.42 12.67
CA LEU A 322 24.37 -2.37 12.66
C LEU A 322 23.75 -3.62 12.02
N SER A 323 24.28 -4.06 10.88
CA SER A 323 23.74 -5.23 10.18
C SER A 323 23.96 -6.56 10.91
N ARG A 324 24.85 -6.59 11.91
CA ARG A 324 24.97 -7.76 12.80
C ARG A 324 23.76 -7.93 13.73
N ILE A 325 23.03 -6.83 13.98
CA ILE A 325 21.87 -6.81 14.88
C ILE A 325 20.58 -6.76 14.08
N PHE A 326 20.53 -5.89 13.07
CA PHE A 326 19.30 -5.56 12.33
C PHE A 326 19.26 -6.17 10.92
N GLY A 327 20.28 -6.93 10.51
CA GLY A 327 20.36 -7.52 9.18
C GLY A 327 20.63 -6.49 8.08
N LEU A 328 20.18 -6.78 6.87
CA LEU A 328 20.41 -5.92 5.71
C LEU A 328 19.40 -4.79 5.65
N PHE A 329 19.84 -3.63 5.17
CA PHE A 329 19.04 -2.41 5.07
C PHE A 329 18.66 -2.11 3.63
N ARG A 330 17.46 -1.61 3.42
CA ARG A 330 17.05 -0.84 2.25
C ARG A 330 16.44 0.48 2.71
N TYR A 331 16.58 1.52 1.90
CA TYR A 331 15.93 2.79 2.14
C TYR A 331 15.45 3.43 0.83
N ASP A 332 14.50 4.30 0.97
CA ASP A 332 13.90 5.05 -0.12
C ASP A 332 13.65 6.48 0.32
N PHE A 333 14.03 7.43 -0.51
CA PHE A 333 13.74 8.83 -0.36
C PHE A 333 13.00 9.32 -1.59
N MET A 334 11.90 10.01 -1.39
CA MET A 334 11.11 10.60 -2.47
C MET A 334 10.70 12.03 -2.12
N ILE A 335 10.64 12.90 -3.13
CA ILE A 335 10.09 14.24 -3.03
C ILE A 335 9.25 14.51 -4.29
N GLY A 336 7.99 14.95 -4.12
CA GLY A 336 7.07 15.14 -5.23
C GLY A 336 5.99 16.18 -4.95
N ASN A 337 5.19 16.46 -5.97
CA ASN A 337 4.10 17.42 -5.95
C ASN A 337 2.76 16.71 -5.84
N LEU A 338 1.92 17.11 -4.89
CA LEU A 338 0.54 16.66 -4.77
C LEU A 338 -0.38 17.51 -5.63
N GLN A 339 -1.34 16.85 -6.28
CA GLN A 339 -2.30 17.47 -7.18
C GLN A 339 -3.72 17.43 -6.59
N GLY A 340 -4.59 18.33 -7.10
CA GLY A 340 -5.99 18.43 -6.67
C GLY A 340 -6.20 19.16 -5.35
N HIS A 341 -5.15 19.63 -4.68
CA HIS A 341 -5.25 20.46 -3.49
C HIS A 341 -5.60 21.91 -3.82
N GLN A 342 -6.42 22.50 -2.97
CA GLN A 342 -6.83 23.92 -3.03
C GLN A 342 -6.51 24.65 -1.72
N PHE A 343 -6.33 23.92 -0.61
CA PHE A 343 -6.13 24.46 0.74
C PHE A 343 -5.06 23.67 1.49
N PRO A 344 -3.75 24.00 1.30
CA PRO A 344 -3.14 24.94 0.35
C PRO A 344 -3.13 24.45 -1.08
N LEU A 345 -2.95 25.37 -2.03
CA LEU A 345 -2.76 25.06 -3.45
C LEU A 345 -1.32 24.58 -3.69
N ASP A 346 -1.13 23.52 -4.48
CA ASP A 346 0.16 22.98 -4.90
C ASP A 346 1.12 22.61 -3.75
N PRO A 347 0.73 21.87 -2.71
CA PRO A 347 1.66 21.41 -1.70
C PRO A 347 2.57 20.31 -2.25
N TRP A 348 3.70 20.11 -1.58
CA TRP A 348 4.63 19.03 -1.89
C TRP A 348 4.66 18.02 -0.75
N ILE A 349 5.11 16.81 -1.07
CA ILE A 349 5.34 15.74 -0.11
C ILE A 349 6.79 15.26 -0.23
N HIS A 350 7.43 14.96 0.90
CA HIS A 350 8.63 14.14 0.91
C HIS A 350 8.45 12.93 1.82
N MET A 351 9.11 11.84 1.47
CA MET A 351 9.01 10.55 2.12
C MET A 351 10.40 9.98 2.37
N GLU A 352 10.62 9.45 3.56
CA GLU A 352 11.79 8.69 3.97
C GLU A 352 11.36 7.33 4.51
N LYS A 353 11.71 6.26 3.82
CA LYS A 353 11.48 4.89 4.29
C LYS A 353 12.79 4.14 4.51
N VAL A 354 12.85 3.37 5.60
CA VAL A 354 13.93 2.42 5.88
C VAL A 354 13.31 1.09 6.23
N SER A 355 13.76 0.01 5.59
CA SER A 355 13.39 -1.37 5.94
C SER A 355 14.62 -2.19 6.25
N MET A 356 14.49 -3.06 7.25
CA MET A 356 15.55 -3.92 7.76
C MET A 356 15.09 -5.39 7.67
N LYS A 357 15.92 -6.23 7.09
CA LYS A 357 15.72 -7.67 7.05
C LYS A 357 16.51 -8.29 8.18
N VAL A 358 15.93 -8.33 9.40
CA VAL A 358 16.59 -8.78 10.63
C VAL A 358 16.99 -10.24 10.53
N THR A 359 16.12 -11.06 9.94
CA THR A 359 16.39 -12.44 9.52
C THR A 359 15.71 -12.67 8.17
N PRO A 360 15.97 -13.78 7.47
CA PRO A 360 15.23 -14.12 6.26
C PRO A 360 13.70 -14.13 6.43
N ASP A 361 13.22 -14.34 7.66
CA ASP A 361 11.82 -14.46 8.00
C ASP A 361 11.23 -13.22 8.68
N ILE A 362 12.06 -12.25 9.09
CA ILE A 362 11.62 -11.04 9.80
C ILE A 362 12.06 -9.79 9.07
N GLU A 363 11.09 -8.97 8.69
CA GLU A 363 11.28 -7.64 8.13
C GLU A 363 10.62 -6.59 9.03
N ILE A 364 11.30 -5.45 9.22
CA ILE A 364 10.80 -4.30 9.98
C ILE A 364 11.01 -3.06 9.12
N GLY A 365 9.98 -2.24 8.99
CA GLY A 365 10.03 -0.99 8.24
C GLY A 365 9.58 0.22 9.06
N PHE A 366 10.17 1.36 8.76
CA PHE A 366 9.79 2.67 9.27
C PHE A 366 9.70 3.65 8.12
N MET A 367 8.68 4.49 8.13
CA MET A 367 8.53 5.55 7.15
C MET A 367 8.07 6.83 7.82
N ARG A 368 8.47 7.95 7.25
CA ARG A 368 7.97 9.28 7.56
C ARG A 368 7.60 9.98 6.26
N ASP A 369 6.45 10.63 6.26
CA ASP A 369 6.00 11.53 5.20
C ASP A 369 5.74 12.91 5.77
N VAL A 370 6.03 13.94 4.99
CA VAL A 370 5.66 15.31 5.35
C VAL A 370 5.08 16.02 4.14
N ILE A 371 3.84 16.49 4.27
CA ILE A 371 3.21 17.39 3.30
C ILE A 371 3.53 18.82 3.72
N TRP A 372 4.12 19.61 2.82
CA TRP A 372 4.66 20.92 3.15
C TRP A 372 4.57 21.91 1.98
N GLY A 373 4.63 23.18 2.31
CA GLY A 373 4.63 24.23 1.30
C GLY A 373 3.24 24.54 0.74
N GLY A 374 3.20 25.17 -0.41
CA GLY A 374 1.97 25.56 -1.09
C GLY A 374 1.56 27.00 -0.89
N LYS A 375 0.46 27.38 -1.54
CA LYS A 375 -0.08 28.74 -1.54
C LYS A 375 -1.42 28.79 -0.82
N GLY A 376 -1.65 29.85 -0.08
CA GLY A 376 -2.94 30.06 0.60
C GLY A 376 -3.11 29.29 1.90
N GLN A 377 -2.03 28.93 2.61
CA GLN A 377 -2.10 28.33 3.94
C GLN A 377 -2.73 29.30 4.96
N LYS A 378 -3.49 28.74 5.93
CA LYS A 378 -3.97 29.53 7.09
C LYS A 378 -2.76 30.07 7.89
N CYS A 379 -2.66 31.40 8.04
CA CYS A 379 -1.52 32.09 8.69
C CYS A 379 -1.90 32.88 9.95
N ALA A 380 -3.02 32.53 10.57
CA ALA A 380 -3.39 32.91 11.91
C ALA A 380 -4.17 31.75 12.54
N VAL A 381 -4.08 31.60 13.84
CA VAL A 381 -4.90 30.65 14.58
C VAL A 381 -6.37 31.05 14.43
N PRO A 382 -7.25 30.23 13.84
CA PRO A 382 -8.64 30.60 13.67
C PRO A 382 -9.32 30.63 15.05
N PRO A 383 -10.10 31.69 15.37
CA PRO A 383 -10.82 31.77 16.63
C PRO A 383 -11.98 30.77 16.75
N THR A 384 -12.52 30.32 15.60
CA THR A 384 -13.44 29.19 15.45
C THR A 384 -13.01 28.36 14.23
N PRO A 385 -13.35 27.06 14.15
CA PRO A 385 -12.91 26.20 13.04
C PRO A 385 -13.23 26.76 11.65
N ASP A 386 -14.35 27.42 11.51
CA ASP A 386 -14.91 28.01 10.27
C ASP A 386 -14.51 29.50 10.06
N ALA A 387 -13.72 30.09 10.96
CA ALA A 387 -13.31 31.49 10.83
C ALA A 387 -12.39 31.71 9.63
N ILE A 388 -12.71 32.71 8.81
CA ILE A 388 -11.83 33.19 7.76
C ILE A 388 -10.61 33.88 8.39
N VAL A 389 -9.43 33.36 8.15
CA VAL A 389 -8.18 33.91 8.65
C VAL A 389 -7.27 34.33 7.50
N PRO A 390 -6.30 35.26 7.73
CA PRO A 390 -5.31 35.60 6.73
C PRO A 390 -4.55 34.37 6.21
N THR A 391 -4.30 34.34 4.94
CA THR A 391 -3.50 33.29 4.29
C THR A 391 -2.11 33.78 3.91
N CYS A 392 -1.17 32.85 3.80
CA CYS A 392 0.17 33.12 3.32
C CYS A 392 0.66 31.98 2.40
N ASN A 393 1.78 32.23 1.74
CA ASN A 393 2.44 31.24 0.89
C ASN A 393 3.69 30.72 1.59
N VAL A 394 3.88 29.42 1.57
CA VAL A 394 5.13 28.77 1.95
C VAL A 394 5.81 28.27 0.67
N PRO A 395 6.87 28.95 0.22
CA PRO A 395 7.49 28.62 -1.07
C PRO A 395 8.18 27.26 -1.02
N ILE A 396 8.20 26.57 -2.17
CA ILE A 396 8.94 25.32 -2.35
C ILE A 396 10.38 25.65 -2.73
N ASN A 397 11.29 25.52 -1.78
CA ASN A 397 12.72 25.73 -1.97
C ASN A 397 13.55 24.95 -0.95
N LEU A 398 14.87 24.92 -1.10
CA LEU A 398 15.76 24.17 -0.22
C LEU A 398 15.63 24.57 1.27
N ARG A 399 15.42 25.85 1.58
CA ARG A 399 15.28 26.30 2.97
C ARG A 399 14.01 25.76 3.63
N THR A 400 12.88 25.79 2.93
CA THR A 400 11.62 25.27 3.44
C THR A 400 11.64 23.74 3.47
N PHE A 401 12.25 23.09 2.47
CA PHE A 401 12.49 21.66 2.49
C PHE A 401 13.34 21.24 3.71
N LEU A 402 14.48 21.86 3.96
CA LEU A 402 15.31 21.51 5.12
C LEU A 402 14.58 21.73 6.45
N ARG A 403 13.75 22.78 6.54
CA ARG A 403 12.89 22.99 7.71
C ARG A 403 11.90 21.83 7.89
N SER A 404 11.25 21.40 6.83
CA SER A 404 10.33 20.25 6.83
C SER A 404 11.06 18.96 7.18
N PHE A 405 12.17 18.70 6.51
CA PHE A 405 12.97 17.49 6.67
C PHE A 405 13.50 17.30 8.10
N PHE A 406 13.94 18.36 8.76
CA PHE A 406 14.45 18.29 10.14
C PHE A 406 13.39 18.49 11.23
N SER A 407 12.12 18.66 10.86
CA SER A 407 11.02 18.80 11.82
C SER A 407 10.58 17.42 12.33
N VAL A 408 10.95 17.08 13.56
CA VAL A 408 10.63 15.77 14.18
C VAL A 408 9.52 15.86 15.24
N THR A 409 9.07 17.07 15.59
CA THR A 409 8.00 17.29 16.58
C THR A 409 6.92 18.22 16.03
N ALA A 410 5.69 18.08 16.53
CA ALA A 410 4.60 19.01 16.21
C ALA A 410 4.99 20.45 16.57
N PRO A 411 4.89 21.41 15.64
CA PRO A 411 5.19 22.79 15.93
C PRO A 411 4.09 23.41 16.83
N PRO A 412 4.43 24.40 17.66
CA PRO A 412 3.41 25.12 18.41
C PRO A 412 2.49 25.89 17.42
N PRO A 413 1.24 26.21 17.84
CA PRO A 413 0.26 26.89 16.96
C PRO A 413 0.79 28.17 16.29
N SER A 414 1.63 28.95 17.00
CA SER A 414 2.25 30.17 16.46
C SER A 414 3.20 29.91 15.27
N ILE A 415 3.78 28.73 15.16
CA ILE A 415 4.62 28.32 14.03
C ILE A 415 3.76 27.60 12.98
N LYS A 416 2.84 26.71 13.42
CA LYS A 416 1.93 25.96 12.55
C LYS A 416 1.13 26.91 11.65
N PHE A 417 0.53 27.95 12.22
CA PHE A 417 -0.24 28.97 11.51
C PHE A 417 0.63 30.17 11.11
N SER A 418 1.74 29.91 10.38
CA SER A 418 2.66 30.97 9.93
C SER A 418 3.42 30.54 8.67
N PRO A 419 4.11 31.46 7.97
CA PRO A 419 5.02 31.10 6.87
C PRO A 419 6.20 30.20 7.28
N LEU A 420 6.36 29.95 8.58
CA LEU A 420 7.38 29.07 9.15
C LEU A 420 6.90 27.64 9.36
N ASN A 421 5.67 27.32 8.99
CA ASN A 421 5.10 25.96 9.12
C ASN A 421 6.02 24.93 8.44
N PRO A 422 6.47 23.89 9.16
CA PRO A 422 7.28 22.82 8.58
C PRO A 422 6.45 21.77 7.80
N GLY A 423 5.12 21.79 7.92
CA GLY A 423 4.21 20.87 7.24
C GLY A 423 3.54 19.83 8.16
N ALA A 424 2.62 19.07 7.58
CA ALA A 424 1.90 17.95 8.19
C ALA A 424 2.75 16.68 8.14
N ARG A 425 2.96 16.03 9.27
CA ARG A 425 3.84 14.86 9.41
C ARG A 425 3.03 13.60 9.63
N PHE A 426 3.38 12.58 8.87
CA PHE A 426 2.83 11.24 9.01
C PHE A 426 3.96 10.25 9.18
N SER A 427 3.68 9.11 9.80
CA SER A 427 4.68 8.07 9.98
C SER A 427 4.06 6.69 10.00
N THR A 428 4.82 5.69 9.59
CA THR A 428 4.42 4.30 9.63
C THR A 428 5.46 3.42 10.28
N PHE A 429 4.97 2.31 10.79
CA PHE A 429 5.74 1.15 11.18
C PHE A 429 5.13 -0.06 10.52
N ASP A 430 5.94 -0.84 9.85
CA ASP A 430 5.52 -2.12 9.28
C ASP A 430 6.40 -3.27 9.79
N PHE A 431 5.78 -4.43 9.90
CA PHE A 431 6.39 -5.65 10.40
C PHE A 431 5.88 -6.85 9.62
N THR A 432 6.79 -7.74 9.25
CA THR A 432 6.45 -9.03 8.64
C THR A 432 7.24 -10.13 9.35
N TRP A 433 6.55 -11.20 9.69
CA TRP A 433 7.14 -12.39 10.28
C TRP A 433 6.59 -13.64 9.62
N ARG A 434 7.43 -14.32 8.85
CA ARG A 434 7.15 -15.67 8.39
C ARG A 434 7.47 -16.63 9.53
N THR A 435 6.43 -17.16 10.14
CA THR A 435 6.54 -17.93 11.38
C THR A 435 7.22 -19.29 11.13
N PRO A 436 7.86 -19.90 12.15
CA PRO A 436 8.40 -21.26 12.02
C PRO A 436 7.32 -22.34 12.00
N TRP A 437 6.05 -21.96 12.18
CA TRP A 437 4.94 -22.90 12.21
C TRP A 437 4.59 -23.41 10.80
N ASP A 438 4.15 -24.66 10.72
CA ASP A 438 3.76 -25.31 9.48
C ASP A 438 4.79 -25.15 8.35
N ASN A 439 6.07 -25.43 8.66
CA ASN A 439 7.19 -25.30 7.74
C ASN A 439 7.33 -23.88 7.12
N HIS A 440 7.12 -22.85 7.92
CA HIS A 440 7.17 -21.43 7.49
C HIS A 440 6.09 -21.03 6.47
N LEU A 441 4.98 -21.75 6.39
CA LEU A 441 3.87 -21.45 5.47
C LEU A 441 2.90 -20.39 6.01
N ILE A 442 3.05 -19.98 7.28
CA ILE A 442 2.22 -18.96 7.92
C ILE A 442 3.04 -17.67 8.04
N THR A 443 2.52 -16.58 7.52
CA THR A 443 3.12 -15.24 7.65
C THR A 443 2.16 -14.32 8.39
N LEU A 444 2.66 -13.65 9.42
CA LEU A 444 1.96 -12.59 10.15
C LEU A 444 2.57 -11.26 9.76
N TYR A 445 1.75 -10.22 9.67
CA TYR A 445 2.23 -8.87 9.37
C TYR A 445 1.34 -7.80 9.98
N LEU A 446 1.92 -6.63 10.14
CA LEU A 446 1.26 -5.42 10.63
C LEU A 446 1.76 -4.24 9.82
N ASP A 447 0.85 -3.34 9.47
CA ASP A 447 1.13 -2.02 8.97
C ASP A 447 0.43 -0.99 9.86
N SER A 448 1.03 0.18 10.09
CA SER A 448 0.47 1.23 10.95
C SER A 448 0.64 2.60 10.31
N PHE A 449 -0.20 3.55 10.72
CA PHE A 449 -0.14 4.93 10.27
C PHE A 449 -0.48 5.88 11.41
N ALA A 450 0.37 6.87 11.65
CA ALA A 450 0.19 7.87 12.69
C ALA A 450 0.36 9.28 12.14
N HIS A 451 -0.41 10.21 12.65
CA HIS A 451 -0.31 11.64 12.38
C HIS A 451 0.45 12.34 13.51
N ASP A 452 1.27 13.33 13.17
CA ASP A 452 2.09 14.13 14.09
C ASP A 452 3.06 13.34 15.02
N ASN A 453 3.18 12.03 14.83
CA ASN A 453 4.07 11.18 15.61
C ASN A 453 5.10 10.52 14.69
N VAL A 454 6.37 10.84 14.87
CA VAL A 454 7.47 10.25 14.09
C VAL A 454 7.89 8.86 14.57
N PHE A 455 7.35 8.40 15.70
CA PHE A 455 7.60 7.07 16.26
C PHE A 455 6.28 6.32 16.51
N PRO A 456 5.64 5.77 15.47
CA PRO A 456 4.34 5.12 15.60
C PRO A 456 4.34 3.94 16.59
N ILE A 457 5.48 3.27 16.80
CA ILE A 457 5.62 2.19 17.79
C ILE A 457 5.39 2.69 19.22
N SER A 458 5.80 3.92 19.53
CA SER A 458 5.64 4.47 20.89
C SER A 458 4.18 4.70 21.25
N ASN A 459 3.30 4.73 20.25
CA ASN A 459 1.89 5.07 20.41
C ASN A 459 0.96 4.30 19.45
N LEU A 460 1.07 2.99 19.42
CA LEU A 460 0.19 2.13 18.59
C LEU A 460 -1.30 2.34 18.92
N GLY A 461 -1.65 2.80 20.12
CA GLY A 461 -3.03 3.13 20.49
C GLY A 461 -3.59 4.38 19.83
N ARG A 462 -2.74 5.19 19.17
CA ARG A 462 -3.09 6.39 18.40
C ARG A 462 -2.91 6.22 16.90
N SER A 463 -2.51 5.03 16.48
CA SER A 463 -2.22 4.72 15.08
C SER A 463 -3.37 3.97 14.45
N GLY A 464 -3.68 4.29 13.21
CA GLY A 464 -4.38 3.37 12.33
C GLY A 464 -3.55 2.09 12.18
N LEU A 465 -4.20 0.94 12.09
CA LEU A 465 -3.55 -0.37 12.06
C LEU A 465 -4.15 -1.26 10.98
N ARG A 466 -3.31 -2.01 10.27
CA ARG A 466 -3.71 -3.09 9.37
C ARG A 466 -2.92 -4.36 9.72
N PRO A 467 -3.35 -5.15 10.71
CA PRO A 467 -2.84 -6.50 10.94
C PRO A 467 -3.36 -7.47 9.90
N GLY A 468 -2.54 -8.46 9.56
CA GLY A 468 -2.95 -9.52 8.66
C GLY A 468 -2.18 -10.81 8.86
N PHE A 469 -2.74 -11.88 8.30
CA PHE A 469 -2.06 -13.16 8.20
C PHE A 469 -2.24 -13.78 6.81
N TYR A 470 -1.31 -14.62 6.45
CA TYR A 470 -1.34 -15.39 5.21
C TYR A 470 -0.93 -16.83 5.47
N ILE A 471 -1.72 -17.77 4.95
CA ILE A 471 -1.43 -19.21 4.96
C ILE A 471 -1.17 -19.63 3.52
N ALA A 472 0.08 -19.98 3.21
CA ALA A 472 0.50 -20.25 1.85
C ALA A 472 -0.11 -21.53 1.26
N ARG A 473 -0.47 -22.50 2.11
CA ARG A 473 -1.10 -23.76 1.69
C ARG A 473 -2.11 -24.20 2.73
N LEU A 474 -3.31 -24.56 2.30
CA LEU A 474 -4.28 -25.18 3.17
C LEU A 474 -4.04 -26.69 3.26
N PRO A 475 -4.29 -27.33 4.41
CA PRO A 475 -4.20 -28.78 4.57
C PRO A 475 -5.04 -29.50 3.51
N GLY A 476 -4.41 -30.44 2.77
CA GLY A 476 -5.07 -31.18 1.69
C GLY A 476 -5.28 -30.40 0.38
N LEU A 477 -5.00 -29.09 0.35
CA LEU A 477 -5.19 -28.21 -0.81
C LEU A 477 -3.91 -27.41 -1.11
N PRO A 478 -2.84 -28.02 -1.64
CA PRO A 478 -1.51 -27.42 -1.71
C PRO A 478 -1.42 -26.19 -2.63
N ARG A 479 -2.39 -25.98 -3.52
CA ARG A 479 -2.48 -24.83 -4.43
C ARG A 479 -3.49 -23.78 -3.99
N VAL A 480 -4.04 -23.89 -2.80
CA VAL A 480 -4.99 -22.93 -2.23
C VAL A 480 -4.32 -22.19 -1.09
N ASP A 481 -4.37 -20.87 -1.13
CA ASP A 481 -3.97 -20.02 -0.03
C ASP A 481 -5.17 -19.32 0.62
N LEU A 482 -4.96 -18.87 1.84
CA LEU A 482 -5.87 -18.04 2.61
C LEU A 482 -5.14 -16.81 3.12
N ARG A 483 -5.77 -15.67 2.98
CA ARG A 483 -5.31 -14.40 3.57
C ARG A 483 -6.47 -13.71 4.26
N ALA A 484 -6.21 -13.09 5.40
CA ALA A 484 -7.15 -12.16 5.99
C ALA A 484 -6.43 -10.97 6.61
N GLU A 485 -7.05 -9.80 6.51
CA GLU A 485 -6.57 -8.52 7.02
C GLU A 485 -7.71 -7.81 7.73
N GLY A 486 -7.43 -7.30 8.93
CA GLY A 486 -8.27 -6.30 9.57
C GLY A 486 -7.68 -4.92 9.36
N VAL A 487 -8.50 -3.89 9.37
CA VAL A 487 -8.01 -2.51 9.29
C VAL A 487 -8.85 -1.60 10.18
N THR A 488 -8.20 -0.64 10.83
CA THR A 488 -8.88 0.40 11.58
C THR A 488 -8.11 1.72 11.52
N THR A 489 -8.81 2.80 11.28
CA THR A 489 -8.40 4.19 11.49
C THR A 489 -9.26 4.86 12.56
N ASN A 490 -10.29 4.17 13.06
CA ASN A 490 -11.06 4.58 14.23
C ASN A 490 -10.28 4.22 15.49
N VAL A 491 -9.52 5.19 16.01
CA VAL A 491 -8.67 5.06 17.19
C VAL A 491 -9.33 5.77 18.37
N HIS A 492 -9.51 5.07 19.47
CA HIS A 492 -10.18 5.63 20.67
C HIS A 492 -9.20 6.53 21.44
N ASP A 493 -8.85 7.65 20.85
CA ASP A 493 -7.96 8.64 21.44
C ASP A 493 -8.48 10.07 21.19
N PRO A 494 -8.81 10.83 22.27
CA PRO A 494 -9.30 12.19 22.13
C PRO A 494 -8.34 13.16 21.43
N GLU A 495 -7.03 12.94 21.52
CA GLU A 495 -6.03 13.82 20.88
C GLU A 495 -6.00 13.63 19.35
N SER A 496 -6.35 12.44 18.84
CA SER A 496 -6.50 12.17 17.40
C SER A 496 -7.95 12.38 16.92
N ASN A 497 -8.82 12.88 17.79
CA ASN A 497 -10.25 13.03 17.52
C ASN A 497 -10.86 11.73 16.95
N ASN A 498 -10.61 10.61 17.64
CA ASN A 498 -11.05 9.26 17.29
C ASN A 498 -10.61 8.75 15.90
N GLY A 499 -9.56 9.34 15.31
CA GLY A 499 -9.05 8.97 13.99
C GLY A 499 -9.45 9.90 12.85
N ARG A 500 -10.34 10.86 13.10
CA ARG A 500 -10.70 11.91 12.13
C ARG A 500 -9.48 12.65 11.58
N LEU A 501 -8.48 12.89 12.43
CA LEU A 501 -7.27 13.64 12.13
C LEU A 501 -6.14 12.78 11.54
N LEU A 502 -6.29 11.47 11.39
CA LEU A 502 -5.18 10.61 10.94
C LEU A 502 -4.65 11.00 9.56
N MET A 503 -5.52 11.36 8.63
CA MET A 503 -5.19 11.72 7.25
C MET A 503 -5.52 13.17 6.91
N TRP A 504 -5.84 13.98 7.90
CA TRP A 504 -6.26 15.37 7.76
C TRP A 504 -5.39 16.28 8.64
N GLU A 505 -5.24 17.55 8.25
CA GLU A 505 -4.45 18.53 8.99
C GLU A 505 -5.11 19.92 8.90
N SER A 506 -5.13 20.67 10.01
CA SER A 506 -5.83 21.97 10.11
C SER A 506 -5.31 23.06 9.16
N VAL A 507 -4.09 22.94 8.68
CA VAL A 507 -3.46 23.87 7.71
C VAL A 507 -3.47 23.29 6.30
N ASP A 508 -3.41 21.96 6.19
CA ASP A 508 -3.53 21.22 4.94
C ASP A 508 -4.80 20.33 5.02
N VAL A 509 -5.95 20.98 4.88
CA VAL A 509 -7.26 20.37 5.13
C VAL A 509 -7.63 19.28 4.12
N GLN A 510 -6.98 19.23 2.98
CA GLN A 510 -7.11 18.14 2.01
C GLN A 510 -6.18 16.96 2.33
N GLY A 511 -5.26 17.14 3.27
CA GLY A 511 -4.54 16.07 3.95
C GLY A 511 -3.78 15.12 3.05
N TYR A 512 -3.78 13.85 3.41
CA TYR A 512 -2.97 12.80 2.79
C TYR A 512 -3.62 12.25 1.50
N THR A 513 -3.85 13.14 0.51
CA THR A 513 -4.53 12.79 -0.75
C THR A 513 -3.75 13.23 -1.99
N ASN A 514 -4.09 12.68 -3.14
CA ASN A 514 -3.74 13.16 -4.46
C ASN A 514 -4.97 13.09 -5.38
N ASN A 515 -5.34 14.19 -6.02
CA ASN A 515 -6.57 14.31 -6.81
C ASN A 515 -7.82 13.81 -6.06
N GLY A 516 -7.91 14.08 -4.75
CA GLY A 516 -9.04 13.70 -3.90
C GLY A 516 -9.05 12.27 -3.40
N TYR A 517 -8.18 11.38 -3.88
CA TYR A 517 -8.05 10.02 -3.37
C TYR A 517 -6.94 9.92 -2.32
N ILE A 518 -7.17 9.14 -1.27
CA ILE A 518 -6.15 8.85 -0.24
C ILE A 518 -4.97 8.13 -0.87
N LEU A 519 -3.74 8.59 -0.58
CA LEU A 519 -2.50 7.99 -1.06
C LEU A 519 -2.27 6.58 -0.51
N GLY A 520 -2.73 6.34 0.73
CA GLY A 520 -2.57 5.08 1.46
C GLY A 520 -3.79 4.15 1.37
N ASP A 521 -4.28 3.78 2.54
CA ASP A 521 -5.34 2.78 2.70
C ASP A 521 -6.72 3.31 2.31
N TRP A 522 -7.42 2.56 1.48
CA TRP A 522 -8.78 2.84 1.01
C TRP A 522 -9.83 2.90 2.14
N ILE A 523 -9.51 2.39 3.35
CA ILE A 523 -10.43 2.39 4.49
C ILE A 523 -10.89 3.80 4.87
N GLY A 524 -10.04 4.81 4.62
CA GLY A 524 -10.38 6.19 4.90
C GLY A 524 -10.17 6.59 6.35
N ARG A 525 -10.85 7.68 6.73
CA ARG A 525 -10.77 8.33 8.04
C ARG A 525 -11.79 7.74 8.99
N GLU A 526 -11.43 7.57 10.26
CA GLU A 526 -12.29 7.12 11.36
C GLU A 526 -13.19 5.93 11.01
N ALA A 527 -12.57 4.89 10.44
CA ALA A 527 -13.27 3.74 9.92
C ALA A 527 -12.64 2.43 10.40
N THR A 528 -13.43 1.36 10.32
CA THR A 528 -13.00 -0.01 10.60
C THR A 528 -13.44 -0.94 9.48
N GLY A 529 -12.67 -1.96 9.21
CA GLY A 529 -13.00 -2.92 8.17
C GLY A 529 -12.08 -4.13 8.15
N GLY A 530 -12.14 -4.82 7.04
CA GLY A 530 -11.26 -5.97 6.81
C GLY A 530 -11.55 -6.64 5.47
N GLU A 531 -10.65 -7.51 5.12
CA GLU A 531 -10.68 -8.25 3.85
C GLU A 531 -10.24 -9.69 4.07
N ALA A 532 -10.79 -10.59 3.26
CA ALA A 532 -10.38 -11.99 3.23
C ALA A 532 -10.34 -12.51 1.79
N TRP A 533 -9.31 -13.30 1.49
CA TRP A 533 -9.11 -13.91 0.18
C TRP A 533 -8.88 -15.40 0.31
N VAL A 534 -9.50 -16.17 -0.57
CA VAL A 534 -9.18 -17.56 -0.83
C VAL A 534 -8.76 -17.63 -2.29
N THR A 535 -7.50 -18.02 -2.55
CA THR A 535 -6.94 -18.04 -3.90
C THR A 535 -6.54 -19.46 -4.28
N TRP A 536 -7.04 -19.93 -5.42
CA TRP A 536 -6.58 -21.16 -6.04
C TRP A 536 -5.61 -20.85 -7.17
N HIS A 537 -4.37 -21.36 -7.06
CA HIS A 537 -3.31 -21.21 -8.06
C HIS A 537 -3.29 -22.40 -9.00
N ASN A 538 -3.94 -22.29 -10.16
CA ASN A 538 -3.88 -23.35 -11.17
C ASN A 538 -2.47 -23.47 -11.75
N ARG A 539 -1.85 -22.31 -12.07
CA ARG A 539 -0.45 -22.17 -12.55
C ARG A 539 0.15 -20.90 -11.92
N PRO A 540 1.47 -20.68 -12.04
CA PRO A 540 2.12 -19.48 -11.49
C PRO A 540 1.53 -18.14 -11.96
N ASP A 541 0.96 -18.12 -13.14
CA ASP A 541 0.36 -16.98 -13.83
C ASP A 541 -1.14 -17.17 -14.09
N GLN A 542 -1.79 -18.07 -13.37
CA GLN A 542 -3.22 -18.35 -13.48
C GLN A 542 -3.82 -18.58 -12.10
N LEU A 543 -4.83 -17.83 -11.75
CA LEU A 543 -5.52 -17.96 -10.47
C LEU A 543 -7.02 -17.69 -10.59
N ILE A 544 -7.74 -18.21 -9.60
CA ILE A 544 -9.12 -17.85 -9.28
C ILE A 544 -9.11 -17.43 -7.82
N GLN A 545 -9.67 -16.26 -7.53
CA GLN A 545 -9.67 -15.69 -6.19
C GLN A 545 -11.08 -15.31 -5.79
N PHE A 546 -11.48 -15.75 -4.63
CA PHE A 546 -12.65 -15.27 -3.91
C PHE A 546 -12.20 -14.19 -2.94
N HIS A 547 -12.88 -13.04 -2.93
CA HIS A 547 -12.52 -11.92 -2.08
C HIS A 547 -13.76 -11.34 -1.40
N TYR A 548 -13.71 -11.17 -0.09
CA TYR A 548 -14.69 -10.46 0.71
C TYR A 548 -14.05 -9.24 1.33
N ARG A 549 -14.76 -8.10 1.30
CA ARG A 549 -14.35 -6.83 1.90
C ARG A 549 -15.50 -6.20 2.66
N GLN A 550 -15.20 -5.64 3.83
CA GLN A 550 -16.14 -4.87 4.64
C GLN A 550 -15.50 -3.56 5.10
N ALA A 551 -16.28 -2.49 5.15
CA ALA A 551 -15.91 -1.22 5.76
C ALA A 551 -17.09 -0.60 6.50
N LYS A 552 -16.76 0.18 7.55
CA LYS A 552 -17.69 0.97 8.33
C LYS A 552 -17.02 2.27 8.77
N ALA A 553 -17.49 3.42 8.30
CA ALA A 553 -17.11 4.71 8.87
C ALA A 553 -17.97 5.03 10.10
N ALA A 554 -17.39 5.73 11.07
CA ALA A 554 -18.05 6.08 12.31
C ALA A 554 -19.19 7.08 12.11
N ASP A 555 -20.20 7.03 12.96
CA ASP A 555 -21.41 7.86 12.87
C ASP A 555 -21.23 9.26 13.49
N ASP A 556 -20.16 9.47 14.23
CA ASP A 556 -19.71 10.78 14.72
C ASP A 556 -18.75 11.49 13.76
N PHE A 557 -18.18 10.75 12.80
CA PHE A 557 -17.38 11.32 11.71
C PHE A 557 -18.28 11.80 10.55
N VAL A 558 -19.04 10.87 10.00
CA VAL A 558 -20.02 11.16 8.94
C VAL A 558 -21.43 10.94 9.50
N PRO A 559 -22.35 11.90 9.39
CA PRO A 559 -23.68 11.78 9.98
C PRO A 559 -24.37 10.44 9.67
N ARG A 560 -24.63 9.65 10.71
CA ARG A 560 -25.18 8.27 10.70
C ARG A 560 -24.24 7.21 10.13
N GLY A 561 -22.94 7.53 9.94
CA GLY A 561 -21.91 6.61 9.46
C GLY A 561 -22.17 6.03 8.08
N THR A 562 -21.24 5.15 7.66
CA THR A 562 -21.40 4.35 6.43
C THR A 562 -21.13 2.88 6.70
N THR A 563 -21.68 2.01 5.87
CA THR A 563 -21.34 0.58 5.86
C THR A 563 -21.24 0.09 4.43
N GLN A 564 -20.22 -0.74 4.16
CA GLN A 564 -20.00 -1.40 2.87
C GLN A 564 -19.73 -2.88 3.11
N ASN A 565 -20.31 -3.74 2.27
CA ASN A 565 -20.02 -5.17 2.19
C ASN A 565 -19.89 -5.55 0.73
N ASN A 566 -18.76 -6.07 0.36
CA ASN A 566 -18.38 -6.37 -1.00
C ASN A 566 -17.94 -7.84 -1.11
N LEU A 567 -18.36 -8.49 -2.18
CA LEU A 567 -17.94 -9.84 -2.53
C LEU A 567 -17.50 -9.84 -3.98
N SER A 568 -16.31 -10.34 -4.26
CA SER A 568 -15.82 -10.45 -5.63
C SER A 568 -15.25 -11.83 -5.96
N LEU A 569 -15.28 -12.13 -7.25
CA LEU A 569 -14.66 -13.29 -7.86
C LEU A 569 -13.74 -12.81 -8.98
N ASP A 570 -12.44 -13.06 -8.81
CA ASP A 570 -11.41 -12.56 -9.70
C ASP A 570 -10.73 -13.71 -10.43
N PHE A 571 -10.44 -13.51 -11.70
CA PHE A 571 -9.75 -14.46 -12.56
C PHE A 571 -8.53 -13.80 -13.19
N MET A 572 -7.42 -14.50 -13.19
CA MET A 572 -6.26 -14.19 -14.02
C MET A 572 -5.86 -15.42 -14.81
N LEU A 573 -5.90 -15.31 -16.13
CA LEU A 573 -5.59 -16.40 -17.06
C LEU A 573 -4.53 -15.93 -18.06
N ARG A 574 -3.47 -16.70 -18.22
CA ARG A 574 -2.46 -16.49 -19.27
C ARG A 574 -2.38 -17.72 -20.18
N PRO A 575 -3.30 -17.85 -21.15
CA PRO A 575 -3.34 -19.01 -22.05
C PRO A 575 -2.08 -19.09 -22.91
N LYS A 576 -1.48 -17.94 -23.21
CA LYS A 576 -0.18 -17.81 -23.90
C LYS A 576 0.68 -16.81 -23.15
N ARG A 577 2.02 -16.91 -23.25
CA ARG A 577 2.95 -15.99 -22.58
C ARG A 577 2.74 -14.52 -22.93
N ASN A 578 2.26 -14.28 -24.12
CA ASN A 578 2.02 -12.93 -24.64
C ASN A 578 0.55 -12.49 -24.54
N LEU A 579 -0.30 -13.24 -23.86
CA LEU A 579 -1.71 -12.91 -23.72
C LEU A 579 -2.17 -13.18 -22.29
N GLU A 580 -2.71 -12.15 -21.63
CA GLU A 580 -3.32 -12.21 -20.30
C GLU A 580 -4.76 -11.72 -20.37
N LEU A 581 -5.63 -12.45 -19.72
CA LEU A 581 -7.02 -12.08 -19.47
C LEU A 581 -7.19 -11.96 -17.95
N LYS A 582 -7.60 -10.79 -17.49
CA LYS A 582 -8.11 -10.57 -16.14
C LYS A 582 -9.61 -10.31 -16.24
N ALA A 583 -10.38 -10.94 -15.36
CA ALA A 583 -11.81 -10.71 -15.25
C ALA A 583 -12.18 -10.63 -13.76
N SER A 584 -13.11 -9.76 -13.42
CA SER A 584 -13.64 -9.60 -12.06
C SER A 584 -15.14 -9.38 -12.12
N LEU A 585 -15.85 -10.03 -11.20
CA LEU A 585 -17.26 -9.78 -10.91
C LEU A 585 -17.37 -9.44 -9.43
N GLN A 586 -17.81 -8.24 -9.13
CA GLN A 586 -17.96 -7.71 -7.79
C GLN A 586 -19.42 -7.32 -7.54
N GLY A 587 -19.99 -7.76 -6.42
CA GLY A 587 -21.28 -7.28 -5.93
C GLY A 587 -21.08 -6.56 -4.62
N GLU A 588 -21.64 -5.38 -4.47
CA GLU A 588 -21.56 -4.60 -3.25
C GLU A 588 -22.93 -4.23 -2.71
N MET A 589 -23.02 -4.15 -1.39
CA MET A 589 -24.15 -3.60 -0.67
C MET A 589 -23.64 -2.55 0.31
N TRP A 590 -24.12 -1.31 0.17
CA TRP A 590 -23.70 -0.23 1.04
C TRP A 590 -24.86 0.61 1.57
N LYS A 591 -24.59 1.35 2.64
CA LYS A 591 -25.50 2.31 3.24
C LYS A 591 -24.69 3.54 3.65
N ALA A 592 -25.06 4.70 3.13
CA ALA A 592 -24.50 6.01 3.47
C ALA A 592 -25.66 7.02 3.58
N PRO A 593 -26.27 7.17 4.79
CA PRO A 593 -27.52 7.94 4.95
C PRO A 593 -27.38 9.43 4.62
N LEU A 594 -26.17 9.95 4.54
CA LEU A 594 -25.88 11.32 4.13
C LEU A 594 -26.26 11.55 2.64
N ILE A 595 -26.03 10.54 1.79
CA ILE A 595 -26.18 10.66 0.33
C ILE A 595 -27.39 9.91 -0.23
N ALA A 596 -27.81 8.81 0.42
CA ALA A 596 -28.91 7.98 -0.07
C ALA A 596 -29.72 7.37 1.07
N THR A 597 -31.04 7.26 0.89
CA THR A 597 -31.91 6.59 1.85
C THR A 597 -31.90 5.07 1.62
N GLY A 598 -31.81 4.30 2.71
CA GLY A 598 -31.84 2.84 2.66
C GLY A 598 -30.53 2.21 2.20
N ARG A 599 -30.59 0.92 1.86
CA ARG A 599 -29.46 0.15 1.32
C ARG A 599 -29.39 0.35 -0.19
N GLN A 600 -28.20 0.55 -0.67
CA GLN A 600 -27.90 0.60 -2.10
C GLN A 600 -27.16 -0.69 -2.49
N HIS A 601 -27.27 -1.05 -3.76
CA HIS A 601 -26.61 -2.22 -4.33
C HIS A 601 -25.98 -1.81 -5.65
N ASP A 602 -24.80 -2.36 -5.91
CA ASP A 602 -24.17 -2.25 -7.21
C ASP A 602 -23.51 -3.56 -7.61
N VAL A 603 -23.27 -3.69 -8.91
CA VAL A 603 -22.52 -4.78 -9.51
C VAL A 603 -21.50 -4.21 -10.47
N VAL A 604 -20.23 -4.56 -10.26
CA VAL A 604 -19.12 -4.16 -11.13
C VAL A 604 -18.59 -5.38 -11.86
N SER A 605 -18.68 -5.39 -13.18
CA SER A 605 -18.12 -6.40 -14.05
C SER A 605 -16.94 -5.82 -14.82
N THR A 606 -15.77 -6.41 -14.72
CA THR A 606 -14.55 -5.92 -15.38
C THR A 606 -13.91 -7.03 -16.19
N ILE A 607 -13.49 -6.74 -17.42
CA ILE A 607 -12.67 -7.62 -18.26
C ILE A 607 -11.52 -6.81 -18.82
N GLN A 608 -10.29 -7.28 -18.64
CA GLN A 608 -9.09 -6.69 -19.23
C GLN A 608 -8.33 -7.73 -20.05
N LEU A 609 -8.03 -7.37 -21.29
CA LEU A 609 -7.15 -8.15 -22.16
C LEU A 609 -5.83 -7.40 -22.31
N THR A 610 -4.72 -8.08 -22.02
CA THR A 610 -3.37 -7.52 -22.16
C THR A 610 -2.54 -8.38 -23.12
N TYR A 611 -1.97 -7.72 -24.11
CA TYR A 611 -1.01 -8.33 -25.04
C TYR A 611 0.41 -7.86 -24.69
N PHE A 612 1.29 -8.79 -24.36
CA PHE A 612 2.72 -8.57 -24.16
C PHE A 612 3.42 -8.69 -25.50
N VAL A 613 4.03 -7.60 -25.95
CA VAL A 613 4.68 -7.56 -27.27
C VAL A 613 5.92 -8.46 -27.25
N LYS A 614 6.00 -9.36 -28.22
CA LYS A 614 7.14 -10.28 -28.33
C LYS A 614 8.42 -9.51 -28.59
N GLN A 615 9.47 -9.84 -27.87
CA GLN A 615 10.80 -9.39 -28.21
C GLN A 615 11.19 -10.03 -29.56
N SER A 616 11.46 -9.23 -30.58
CA SER A 616 12.27 -9.70 -31.71
C SER A 616 13.69 -9.98 -31.19
N ARG A 617 14.16 -11.18 -31.36
CA ARG A 617 15.54 -11.59 -31.05
C ARG A 617 16.55 -10.81 -31.89
#